data_7d1ead3a2b338a0f79661daa3070c9cd
#
_entry.id   7d1ead3a2b338a0f79661daa3070c9cd
#
_cell.length_a   1.000
_cell.length_b   1.000
_cell.length_c   1.000
_cell.angle_alpha   90.00
_cell.angle_beta   90.00
_cell.angle_gamma   90.00
#
_symmetry.space_group_name_H-M   'P 1'
#
loop_
_entity.id
_entity.type
_entity.pdbx_description
1 polymer ?
#
loop_
_entity_poly.entity_id
_entity_poly.type
_entity_poly.pdbx_seq_one_letter_code
_entity_poly.pdbx_strand_id
1 'polypeptide(L)'
;MRFSVDSGRTSLNHRGLRLLRPCLFFLAVALPSILSAQTDGTGDDWKNDRFWLTIQANFIRQQQPSFPALYSGPNSLSADKEHATSRVETLYSGIRISKNLEFLFDIESAGGAGLSNALGVAGFTNVDVVRNPSLGESPYVSRVMLHYTLPLSVATVEATRNPLGLAARVPERRLEFRLGKLSTVDFFDLNSVGSDSHLQFMNWAIVNNGAFDYAADTRGYTYGLLIEYYDKWFAARYGEMLMPTVANGITLDWNIARAGGQNLEFEVHPQLIKVRQTVFRALTFLNRANMGAYGESIADYLAGKTPTPDITYTRAQGRVKYGFGVNAEQELTAALRVFGRLGWNDGKTESFAYTEIDHTGEFGADLRGKFWKRPEDKIGAAFVVNGISREHAQYLALGGLGFILGDGGLRYGAEDIFETYYTARIWRGVSVAGDFQHINHPGYNQDRGPAMVSSIRIHFEDGFTSFHKAE
;
A
#
# COMPACT_ATOMS: atom_id res chain seq x y z
N MET A 1 -13.54 -18.20 -64.80
CA MET A 1 -14.84 -17.51 -64.66
C MET A 1 -14.59 -16.41 -63.65
N ARG A 2 -14.28 -15.17 -64.01
CA ARG A 2 -15.14 -14.01 -64.33
C ARG A 2 -16.31 -13.91 -63.31
N PHE A 3 -16.50 -12.86 -62.45
CA PHE A 3 -16.51 -11.42 -62.67
C PHE A 3 -16.18 -10.78 -61.30
N SER A 4 -15.34 -9.76 -61.12
CA SER A 4 -15.37 -8.36 -61.61
C SER A 4 -16.35 -7.46 -60.88
N VAL A 5 -15.75 -6.44 -60.20
CA VAL A 5 -16.03 -4.97 -60.24
C VAL A 5 -17.19 -4.53 -59.30
N ASP A 6 -17.17 -3.51 -58.50
CA ASP A 6 -16.58 -2.14 -58.66
C ASP A 6 -16.66 -1.33 -57.38
N SER A 7 -15.68 -0.51 -57.21
CA SER A 7 -15.54 0.88 -56.85
C SER A 7 -16.58 1.62 -55.95
N GLY A 8 -16.07 2.33 -54.98
CA GLY A 8 -16.79 3.39 -54.32
C GLY A 8 -15.88 4.15 -53.33
N ARG A 9 -15.06 5.10 -53.83
CA ARG A 9 -14.37 6.12 -53.02
C ARG A 9 -15.37 7.03 -52.33
N THR A 10 -15.12 7.35 -51.06
CA THR A 10 -15.06 8.78 -50.65
C THR A 10 -14.29 8.91 -49.35
N SER A 11 -13.22 9.68 -49.44
CA SER A 11 -12.45 10.24 -48.38
C SER A 11 -13.26 11.28 -47.60
N LEU A 12 -13.17 11.28 -46.28
CA LEU A 12 -13.32 12.50 -45.44
C LEU A 12 -12.45 12.39 -44.21
N ASN A 13 -11.36 13.13 -44.28
CA ASN A 13 -10.52 13.50 -43.16
C ASN A 13 -11.34 14.32 -42.18
N HIS A 14 -11.46 13.84 -40.94
CA HIS A 14 -11.69 14.71 -39.79
C HIS A 14 -10.70 14.35 -38.67
N ARG A 15 -9.62 15.09 -38.64
CA ARG A 15 -8.81 15.34 -37.45
C ARG A 15 -9.71 16.06 -36.44
N GLY A 16 -10.33 15.32 -35.54
CA GLY A 16 -11.01 15.85 -34.35
C GLY A 16 -10.01 15.95 -33.21
N LEU A 17 -9.56 17.17 -32.92
CA LEU A 17 -8.95 17.52 -31.65
C LEU A 17 -9.89 17.08 -30.52
N ARG A 18 -9.56 16.02 -29.81
CA ARG A 18 -10.21 15.73 -28.53
C ARG A 18 -9.56 16.62 -27.48
N LEU A 19 -10.18 17.76 -27.27
CA LEU A 19 -10.00 18.58 -26.07
C LEU A 19 -10.35 17.74 -24.85
N LEU A 20 -9.36 17.50 -24.00
CA LEU A 20 -9.53 17.01 -22.64
C LEU A 20 -10.45 17.99 -21.90
N ARG A 21 -11.69 17.61 -21.68
CA ARG A 21 -12.56 18.26 -20.69
C ARG A 21 -12.19 17.68 -19.33
N PRO A 22 -11.69 18.49 -18.40
CA PRO A 22 -11.66 18.07 -17.00
C PRO A 22 -13.10 18.11 -16.48
N CYS A 23 -13.69 16.97 -16.23
CA CYS A 23 -14.92 16.89 -15.43
C CYS A 23 -14.56 17.18 -13.97
N LEU A 24 -14.49 18.46 -13.64
CA LEU A 24 -14.60 18.94 -12.26
C LEU A 24 -16.06 18.76 -11.83
N PHE A 25 -16.36 17.61 -11.24
CA PHE A 25 -17.58 17.45 -10.46
C PHE A 25 -17.36 18.09 -9.09
N PHE A 26 -17.54 19.42 -9.02
CA PHE A 26 -17.83 20.08 -7.76
C PHE A 26 -19.27 19.73 -7.37
N LEU A 27 -19.43 18.64 -6.62
CA LEU A 27 -20.66 18.42 -5.86
C LEU A 27 -20.56 19.32 -4.63
N ALA A 28 -20.97 20.58 -4.76
CA ALA A 28 -21.24 21.45 -3.61
C ALA A 28 -22.52 20.92 -2.93
N VAL A 29 -22.36 19.93 -2.06
CA VAL A 29 -23.40 19.56 -1.12
C VAL A 29 -23.40 20.64 -0.04
N ALA A 30 -24.33 21.57 -0.13
CA ALA A 30 -24.67 22.47 0.95
C ALA A 30 -25.27 21.63 2.09
N LEU A 31 -24.41 21.09 2.96
CA LEU A 31 -24.83 20.49 4.22
C LEU A 31 -25.06 21.61 5.24
N PRO A 32 -26.18 21.59 5.99
CA PRO A 32 -26.41 22.57 7.04
C PRO A 32 -25.29 22.45 8.08
N SER A 33 -24.72 23.60 8.43
CA SER A 33 -23.77 23.76 9.52
C SER A 33 -24.40 23.30 10.82
N ILE A 34 -24.20 22.05 11.19
CA ILE A 34 -24.49 21.59 12.54
C ILE A 34 -23.34 22.08 13.40
N LEU A 35 -23.52 23.21 14.06
CA LEU A 35 -22.66 23.67 15.14
C LEU A 35 -22.65 22.58 16.22
N SER A 36 -21.60 21.79 16.31
CA SER A 36 -21.33 20.99 17.49
C SER A 36 -20.83 21.92 18.58
N ALA A 37 -21.67 22.20 19.54
CA ALA A 37 -21.23 22.82 20.80
C ALA A 37 -20.25 21.87 21.47
N GLN A 38 -19.03 22.38 21.70
CA GLN A 38 -17.99 21.72 22.51
C GLN A 38 -18.46 21.71 23.96
N THR A 39 -18.83 20.56 24.49
CA THR A 39 -18.98 20.37 25.93
C THR A 39 -17.69 19.74 26.45
N ASP A 40 -17.01 20.44 27.36
CA ASP A 40 -15.96 19.92 28.21
C ASP A 40 -16.55 18.83 29.13
N GLY A 41 -16.73 17.64 28.62
CA GLY A 41 -17.27 16.49 29.32
C GLY A 41 -16.23 15.40 29.50
N THR A 42 -15.89 15.08 30.72
CA THR A 42 -14.99 13.98 31.14
C THR A 42 -15.56 12.59 30.89
N GLY A 43 -16.50 12.42 29.95
CA GLY A 43 -17.12 11.18 29.54
C GLY A 43 -17.11 10.99 28.03
N ASP A 44 -16.94 9.75 27.58
CA ASP A 44 -17.16 9.38 26.17
C ASP A 44 -18.64 9.58 25.82
N ASP A 45 -18.99 10.76 25.32
CA ASP A 45 -20.36 11.06 24.87
C ASP A 45 -20.57 10.56 23.44
N TRP A 46 -20.53 9.21 23.31
CA TRP A 46 -20.68 8.54 22.03
C TRP A 46 -21.97 8.93 21.27
N LYS A 47 -22.98 9.50 21.93
CA LYS A 47 -24.21 9.94 21.29
C LYS A 47 -24.02 11.24 20.52
N ASN A 48 -23.20 12.15 21.01
CA ASN A 48 -22.89 13.42 20.34
C ASN A 48 -21.86 13.23 19.24
N ASP A 49 -20.91 12.28 19.40
CA ASP A 49 -19.89 11.94 18.42
C ASP A 49 -20.25 10.72 17.56
N ARG A 50 -21.53 10.57 17.27
CA ARG A 50 -22.06 9.36 16.63
C ARG A 50 -21.66 9.20 15.18
N PHE A 51 -21.53 10.30 14.44
CA PHE A 51 -21.22 10.28 13.00
C PHE A 51 -19.82 10.84 12.76
N TRP A 52 -19.19 10.30 11.74
CA TRP A 52 -17.90 10.78 11.25
C TRP A 52 -17.89 10.78 9.73
N LEU A 53 -17.38 11.86 9.14
CA LEU A 53 -17.23 12.01 7.71
C LEU A 53 -15.98 12.84 7.44
N THR A 54 -15.11 12.34 6.58
CA THR A 54 -13.95 13.08 6.08
C THR A 54 -13.64 12.68 4.64
N ILE A 55 -12.99 13.55 3.91
CA ILE A 55 -12.54 13.32 2.55
C ILE A 55 -11.03 13.52 2.48
N GLN A 56 -10.38 12.69 1.71
CA GLN A 56 -9.00 12.94 1.28
C GLN A 56 -8.89 12.87 -0.24
N ALA A 57 -7.88 13.56 -0.78
CA ALA A 57 -7.46 13.44 -2.16
C ALA A 57 -5.95 13.54 -2.25
N ASN A 58 -5.33 12.63 -2.98
CA ASN A 58 -3.89 12.57 -3.19
C ASN A 58 -3.59 12.57 -4.69
N PHE A 59 -2.78 13.52 -5.14
CA PHE A 59 -2.37 13.69 -6.54
C PHE A 59 -0.86 13.60 -6.61
N ILE A 60 -0.33 12.68 -7.40
CA ILE A 60 1.11 12.45 -7.53
C ILE A 60 1.51 12.56 -8.98
N ARG A 61 2.49 13.44 -9.26
CA ARG A 61 3.17 13.53 -10.55
C ARG A 61 4.58 13.03 -10.38
N GLN A 62 4.93 11.95 -11.09
CA GLN A 62 6.29 11.39 -11.13
C GLN A 62 6.93 11.63 -12.49
N GLN A 63 8.24 11.78 -12.49
CA GLN A 63 9.06 11.85 -13.71
C GLN A 63 10.36 11.07 -13.50
N GLN A 64 10.82 10.45 -14.57
CA GLN A 64 12.06 9.70 -14.66
C GLN A 64 12.82 10.17 -15.89
N PRO A 65 14.10 10.59 -15.79
CA PRO A 65 14.97 10.75 -16.94
C PRO A 65 15.32 9.38 -17.54
N SER A 66 15.85 9.37 -18.75
CA SER A 66 16.43 8.14 -19.32
C SER A 66 17.59 7.62 -18.49
N PHE A 67 17.74 6.30 -18.43
CA PHE A 67 18.83 5.62 -17.72
C PHE A 67 19.43 4.48 -18.57
N PRO A 68 20.66 4.04 -18.29
CA PRO A 68 21.29 2.95 -19.04
C PRO A 68 20.55 1.62 -18.86
N ALA A 69 20.29 0.92 -19.96
CA ALA A 69 19.77 -0.44 -19.97
C ALA A 69 20.32 -1.18 -21.20
N LEU A 70 20.89 -2.36 -21.01
CA LEU A 70 21.42 -3.14 -22.12
C LEU A 70 20.31 -3.82 -22.93
N TYR A 71 19.19 -4.11 -22.28
CA TYR A 71 17.98 -4.68 -22.90
C TYR A 71 16.75 -4.35 -22.07
N SER A 72 15.57 -4.59 -22.65
CA SER A 72 14.28 -4.46 -22.00
C SER A 72 13.35 -5.59 -22.40
N GLY A 73 12.55 -6.07 -21.48
CA GLY A 73 11.52 -7.09 -21.68
C GLY A 73 10.11 -6.55 -21.41
N PRO A 74 9.11 -7.43 -21.42
CA PRO A 74 7.69 -7.04 -21.30
C PRO A 74 7.35 -6.34 -19.99
N ASN A 75 8.00 -6.71 -18.89
CA ASN A 75 7.78 -6.14 -17.56
C ASN A 75 8.99 -5.32 -17.09
N SER A 76 9.64 -4.59 -17.99
CA SER A 76 10.75 -3.69 -17.64
C SER A 76 10.24 -2.28 -17.27
N LEU A 77 10.92 -1.65 -16.32
CA LEU A 77 10.85 -0.19 -16.21
C LEU A 77 11.43 0.42 -17.50
N SER A 78 10.71 1.33 -18.14
CA SER A 78 11.19 1.99 -19.37
C SER A 78 12.53 2.68 -19.13
N ALA A 79 13.51 2.43 -19.99
CA ALA A 79 14.80 3.12 -19.96
C ALA A 79 14.73 4.54 -20.53
N ASP A 80 13.67 4.87 -21.24
CA ASP A 80 13.46 6.18 -21.82
C ASP A 80 12.89 7.15 -20.77
N LYS A 81 13.03 8.45 -21.05
CA LYS A 81 12.40 9.49 -20.25
C LYS A 81 10.88 9.29 -20.20
N GLU A 82 10.35 9.20 -19.00
CA GLU A 82 8.94 8.96 -18.78
C GLU A 82 8.37 9.86 -17.69
N HIS A 83 7.06 10.03 -17.69
CA HIS A 83 6.32 10.68 -16.62
C HIS A 83 4.92 10.07 -16.48
N ALA A 84 4.42 10.05 -15.26
CA ALA A 84 3.10 9.54 -14.95
C ALA A 84 2.39 10.43 -13.92
N THR A 85 1.08 10.36 -13.89
CA THR A 85 0.26 11.04 -12.88
C THR A 85 -0.77 10.07 -12.37
N SER A 86 -0.86 9.94 -11.06
CA SER A 86 -1.88 9.16 -10.37
C SER A 86 -2.68 10.04 -9.42
N ARG A 87 -3.86 9.56 -9.06
CA ARG A 87 -4.73 10.15 -8.04
C ARG A 87 -5.46 9.08 -7.26
N VAL A 88 -5.67 9.35 -5.97
CA VAL A 88 -6.57 8.60 -5.10
C VAL A 88 -7.43 9.59 -4.35
N GLU A 89 -8.73 9.36 -4.36
CA GLU A 89 -9.73 10.18 -3.69
C GLU A 89 -10.60 9.26 -2.85
N THR A 90 -10.70 9.52 -1.54
CA THR A 90 -11.43 8.65 -0.61
C THR A 90 -12.40 9.47 0.23
N LEU A 91 -13.65 9.04 0.27
CA LEU A 91 -14.65 9.49 1.22
C LEU A 91 -14.72 8.47 2.34
N TYR A 92 -14.29 8.87 3.53
CA TYR A 92 -14.39 8.07 4.74
C TYR A 92 -15.65 8.41 5.50
N SER A 93 -16.38 7.39 5.94
CA SER A 93 -17.57 7.60 6.76
C SER A 93 -17.73 6.52 7.82
N GLY A 94 -18.39 6.85 8.90
CA GLY A 94 -18.68 5.90 9.94
C GLY A 94 -19.77 6.34 10.91
N ILE A 95 -20.35 5.36 11.58
CA ILE A 95 -21.37 5.56 12.60
C ILE A 95 -21.10 4.69 13.82
N ARG A 96 -21.15 5.29 15.00
CA ARG A 96 -21.16 4.56 16.27
C ARG A 96 -22.59 4.09 16.54
N ILE A 97 -22.83 2.79 16.39
CA ILE A 97 -24.15 2.16 16.61
C ILE A 97 -24.43 2.10 18.11
N SER A 98 -23.38 1.80 18.90
CA SER A 98 -23.41 1.83 20.36
C SER A 98 -22.06 2.30 20.90
N LYS A 99 -21.91 2.32 22.24
CA LYS A 99 -20.63 2.63 22.89
C LYS A 99 -19.46 1.78 22.37
N ASN A 100 -19.74 0.52 22.03
CA ASN A 100 -18.73 -0.50 21.73
C ASN A 100 -18.84 -1.03 20.28
N LEU A 101 -19.80 -0.58 19.48
CA LEU A 101 -20.02 -1.07 18.13
C LEU A 101 -20.06 0.07 17.14
N GLU A 102 -19.22 -0.02 16.12
CA GLU A 102 -19.07 0.94 15.04
C GLU A 102 -19.28 0.26 13.68
N PHE A 103 -19.79 1.00 12.73
CA PHE A 103 -19.86 0.62 11.33
C PHE A 103 -19.09 1.65 10.51
N LEU A 104 -18.14 1.20 9.71
CA LEU A 104 -17.26 2.01 8.88
C LEU A 104 -17.54 1.70 7.42
N PHE A 105 -17.59 2.75 6.59
CA PHE A 105 -17.92 2.62 5.17
C PHE A 105 -17.18 3.67 4.36
N ASP A 106 -16.30 3.23 3.46
CA ASP A 106 -15.45 4.11 2.66
C ASP A 106 -15.64 3.85 1.17
N ILE A 107 -15.71 4.95 0.42
CA ILE A 107 -15.76 4.94 -1.04
C ILE A 107 -14.47 5.56 -1.56
N GLU A 108 -13.85 4.92 -2.53
CA GLU A 108 -12.58 5.35 -3.11
C GLU A 108 -12.65 5.37 -4.63
N SER A 109 -11.93 6.30 -5.24
CA SER A 109 -11.66 6.37 -6.66
C SER A 109 -10.14 6.47 -6.84
N ALA A 110 -9.55 5.50 -7.50
CA ALA A 110 -8.14 5.52 -7.87
C ALA A 110 -8.01 5.59 -9.39
N GLY A 111 -7.12 6.45 -9.90
CA GLY A 111 -7.00 6.66 -11.32
C GLY A 111 -5.62 7.16 -11.75
N GLY A 112 -5.46 7.29 -13.06
CA GLY A 112 -4.19 7.65 -13.68
C GLY A 112 -3.27 6.45 -13.89
N ALA A 113 -1.97 6.69 -13.92
CA ALA A 113 -0.95 5.66 -14.19
C ALA A 113 0.30 5.86 -13.33
N GLY A 114 1.03 4.79 -13.09
CA GLY A 114 2.41 4.79 -12.61
C GLY A 114 3.40 4.80 -13.77
N LEU A 115 4.67 5.07 -13.47
CA LEU A 115 5.76 4.89 -14.43
C LEU A 115 5.73 3.44 -14.94
N SER A 116 5.87 3.28 -16.26
CA SER A 116 5.83 1.97 -16.93
C SER A 116 4.63 1.08 -16.52
N ASN A 117 3.48 1.69 -16.19
CA ASN A 117 2.28 1.00 -15.70
C ASN A 117 2.54 0.16 -14.42
N ALA A 118 3.39 0.63 -13.53
CA ALA A 118 3.83 -0.05 -12.32
C ALA A 118 4.54 -1.39 -12.61
N LEU A 119 5.48 -1.39 -13.56
CA LEU A 119 6.29 -2.54 -13.94
C LEU A 119 7.77 -2.27 -13.78
N GLY A 120 8.55 -3.33 -13.59
CA GLY A 120 9.99 -3.37 -13.74
C GLY A 120 10.80 -2.87 -12.54
N VAL A 121 10.16 -2.66 -11.40
CA VAL A 121 10.79 -2.35 -10.11
C VAL A 121 10.08 -3.16 -9.03
N ALA A 122 10.80 -3.89 -8.20
CA ALA A 122 10.19 -4.71 -7.16
C ALA A 122 9.59 -3.86 -6.04
N GLY A 123 10.32 -2.82 -5.61
CA GLY A 123 9.80 -1.75 -4.77
C GLY A 123 9.26 -0.62 -5.64
N PHE A 124 8.03 -0.73 -6.12
CA PHE A 124 7.48 0.25 -7.04
C PHE A 124 7.40 1.64 -6.44
N THR A 125 7.58 2.68 -7.27
CA THR A 125 7.88 4.06 -6.86
C THR A 125 6.71 4.84 -6.27
N ASN A 126 5.48 4.29 -6.32
CA ASN A 126 4.28 4.98 -5.88
C ASN A 126 3.18 3.98 -5.50
N VAL A 127 2.88 3.87 -4.20
CA VAL A 127 1.90 2.92 -3.67
C VAL A 127 0.44 3.25 -4.05
N ASP A 128 0.15 4.49 -4.43
CA ASP A 128 -1.20 4.91 -4.85
C ASP A 128 -1.56 4.45 -6.28
N VAL A 129 -0.68 3.72 -6.93
CA VAL A 129 -0.94 3.22 -8.29
C VAL A 129 -1.57 1.83 -8.24
N VAL A 130 -2.76 1.70 -8.81
CA VAL A 130 -3.37 0.38 -9.05
C VAL A 130 -2.63 -0.31 -10.19
N ARG A 131 -2.00 -1.47 -9.90
CA ARG A 131 -1.17 -2.21 -10.86
C ARG A 131 -1.95 -2.71 -12.10
N ASN A 132 -3.25 -2.83 -12.01
CA ASN A 132 -4.08 -3.31 -13.11
C ASN A 132 -4.68 -2.14 -13.92
N PRO A 133 -4.05 -1.73 -15.03
CA PRO A 133 -4.49 -0.56 -15.81
C PRO A 133 -5.83 -0.78 -16.53
N SER A 134 -6.35 -2.03 -16.59
CA SER A 134 -7.67 -2.31 -17.19
C SER A 134 -8.83 -1.98 -16.25
N LEU A 135 -8.58 -1.74 -14.98
CA LEU A 135 -9.61 -1.32 -14.04
C LEU A 135 -9.99 0.14 -14.30
N GLY A 136 -11.28 0.38 -14.40
CA GLY A 136 -11.82 1.72 -14.54
C GLY A 136 -11.60 2.57 -13.27
N GLU A 137 -11.64 3.88 -13.45
CA GLU A 137 -11.48 4.89 -12.40
C GLU A 137 -12.80 5.18 -11.65
N SER A 138 -13.87 4.43 -11.92
CA SER A 138 -15.15 4.60 -11.24
C SER A 138 -15.01 4.35 -9.74
N PRO A 139 -15.72 5.14 -8.90
CA PRO A 139 -15.72 4.91 -7.46
C PRO A 139 -16.13 3.49 -7.08
N TYR A 140 -15.49 2.94 -6.05
CA TYR A 140 -15.73 1.62 -5.51
C TYR A 140 -15.74 1.64 -3.99
N VAL A 141 -16.39 0.65 -3.38
CA VAL A 141 -16.34 0.47 -1.93
C VAL A 141 -14.97 -0.07 -1.56
N SER A 142 -14.18 0.71 -0.85
CA SER A 142 -12.85 0.33 -0.36
C SER A 142 -12.93 -0.39 0.98
N ARG A 143 -13.69 0.16 1.93
CA ARG A 143 -13.96 -0.50 3.23
C ARG A 143 -15.47 -0.58 3.49
N VAL A 144 -15.89 -1.68 4.09
CA VAL A 144 -17.18 -1.85 4.74
C VAL A 144 -16.98 -2.82 5.91
N MET A 145 -16.97 -2.29 7.13
CA MET A 145 -16.45 -3.03 8.27
C MET A 145 -17.30 -2.77 9.52
N LEU A 146 -17.62 -3.85 10.24
CA LEU A 146 -18.08 -3.78 11.62
C LEU A 146 -16.86 -3.84 12.54
N HIS A 147 -16.83 -2.95 13.53
CA HIS A 147 -15.80 -2.89 14.56
C HIS A 147 -16.47 -2.98 15.94
N TYR A 148 -16.11 -4.00 16.70
CA TYR A 148 -16.64 -4.21 18.06
C TYR A 148 -15.51 -4.22 19.08
N THR A 149 -15.63 -3.38 20.12
CA THR A 149 -14.68 -3.30 21.24
C THR A 149 -15.25 -3.96 22.48
N LEU A 150 -14.63 -5.05 22.93
CA LEU A 150 -14.95 -5.71 24.21
C LEU A 150 -14.04 -5.13 25.31
N PRO A 151 -14.58 -4.34 26.27
CA PRO A 151 -13.77 -3.78 27.35
C PRO A 151 -13.35 -4.89 28.34
N LEU A 152 -12.06 -4.90 28.68
CA LEU A 152 -11.47 -5.79 29.69
C LEU A 152 -10.91 -5.00 30.89
N SER A 153 -10.98 -3.66 30.84
CA SER A 153 -10.63 -2.75 31.96
C SER A 153 -11.60 -1.59 32.05
N VAL A 154 -11.68 -0.99 33.23
CA VAL A 154 -12.40 0.27 33.45
C VAL A 154 -11.55 1.47 33.07
N ALA A 155 -10.22 1.36 33.23
CA ALA A 155 -9.28 2.40 32.80
C ALA A 155 -9.36 2.59 31.28
N THR A 156 -9.32 3.84 30.83
CA THR A 156 -9.39 4.21 29.41
C THR A 156 -8.17 5.02 29.01
N VAL A 157 -7.82 4.93 27.73
CA VAL A 157 -6.79 5.75 27.07
C VAL A 157 -7.43 6.60 25.98
N GLU A 158 -6.80 7.73 25.67
CA GLU A 158 -7.22 8.54 24.52
C GLU A 158 -6.93 7.82 23.22
N ALA A 159 -7.82 7.98 22.24
CA ALA A 159 -7.70 7.46 20.90
C ALA A 159 -8.00 8.58 19.90
N THR A 160 -7.31 8.55 18.77
CA THR A 160 -7.59 9.49 17.68
C THR A 160 -8.66 8.90 16.77
N ARG A 161 -9.73 9.65 16.53
CA ARG A 161 -10.74 9.27 15.53
C ARG A 161 -10.10 9.25 14.14
N ASN A 162 -10.31 8.17 13.43
CA ASN A 162 -9.74 7.93 12.10
C ASN A 162 -10.62 6.95 11.31
N PRO A 163 -10.31 6.63 10.04
CA PRO A 163 -11.07 5.68 9.22
C PRO A 163 -11.24 4.28 9.82
N LEU A 164 -10.44 3.90 10.83
CA LEU A 164 -10.43 2.57 11.42
C LEU A 164 -11.07 2.50 12.81
N GLY A 165 -11.41 3.65 13.42
CA GLY A 165 -12.06 3.70 14.72
C GLY A 165 -12.54 5.10 15.09
N LEU A 166 -13.78 5.19 15.58
CA LEU A 166 -14.47 6.47 15.83
C LEU A 166 -14.49 6.90 17.29
N ALA A 167 -14.11 6.02 18.23
CA ALA A 167 -14.10 6.33 19.64
C ALA A 167 -12.93 7.28 19.98
N ALA A 168 -13.21 8.38 20.69
CA ALA A 168 -12.17 9.29 21.20
C ALA A 168 -11.46 8.73 22.45
N ARG A 169 -12.03 7.76 23.12
CA ARG A 169 -11.48 7.03 24.26
C ARG A 169 -11.81 5.56 24.16
N VAL A 170 -10.83 4.70 24.42
CA VAL A 170 -11.00 3.25 24.42
C VAL A 170 -10.51 2.64 25.75
N PRO A 171 -11.02 1.47 26.18
CA PRO A 171 -10.48 0.77 27.33
C PRO A 171 -8.99 0.48 27.15
N GLU A 172 -8.17 0.70 28.18
CA GLU A 172 -6.72 0.45 28.14
C GLU A 172 -6.44 -1.04 27.83
N ARG A 173 -7.21 -1.93 28.43
CA ARG A 173 -7.19 -3.36 28.13
C ARG A 173 -8.50 -3.75 27.48
N ARG A 174 -8.41 -4.35 26.26
CA ARG A 174 -9.57 -4.65 25.42
C ARG A 174 -9.27 -5.72 24.38
N LEU A 175 -10.34 -6.35 23.88
CA LEU A 175 -10.36 -7.08 22.62
C LEU A 175 -11.14 -6.27 21.59
N GLU A 176 -10.60 -6.19 20.39
CA GLU A 176 -11.30 -5.60 19.24
C GLU A 176 -11.53 -6.69 18.19
N PHE A 177 -12.70 -6.65 17.59
CA PHE A 177 -13.12 -7.56 16.53
C PHE A 177 -13.53 -6.72 15.33
N ARG A 178 -12.96 -7.04 14.17
CA ARG A 178 -13.31 -6.38 12.92
C ARG A 178 -13.70 -7.43 11.90
N LEU A 179 -14.81 -7.20 11.22
CA LEU A 179 -15.35 -8.11 10.21
C LEU A 179 -15.84 -7.31 9.01
N GLY A 180 -15.38 -7.66 7.82
CA GLY A 180 -15.83 -7.04 6.59
C GLY A 180 -14.74 -6.84 5.56
N LYS A 181 -14.92 -5.86 4.67
CA LYS A 181 -13.92 -5.45 3.70
C LYS A 181 -12.97 -4.43 4.33
N LEU A 182 -11.66 -4.70 4.22
CA LEU A 182 -10.59 -3.92 4.84
C LEU A 182 -9.28 -4.09 4.04
N SER A 183 -8.26 -3.31 4.38
CA SER A 183 -6.90 -3.53 3.90
C SER A 183 -6.09 -4.22 5.01
N THR A 184 -5.35 -5.27 4.69
CA THR A 184 -4.55 -6.02 5.65
C THR A 184 -3.47 -5.13 6.29
N VAL A 185 -2.85 -4.24 5.51
CA VAL A 185 -1.80 -3.33 5.98
C VAL A 185 -2.32 -2.14 6.80
N ASP A 186 -3.64 -1.98 6.94
CA ASP A 186 -4.20 -1.05 7.93
C ASP A 186 -3.96 -1.51 9.38
N PHE A 187 -3.61 -2.79 9.59
CA PHE A 187 -3.52 -3.41 10.92
C PHE A 187 -2.20 -4.12 11.19
N PHE A 188 -1.51 -4.60 10.15
CA PHE A 188 -0.26 -5.36 10.26
C PHE A 188 0.91 -4.59 9.67
N ASP A 189 2.11 -4.76 10.23
CA ASP A 189 3.36 -4.10 9.84
C ASP A 189 3.31 -2.57 9.91
N LEU A 190 2.45 -2.02 10.75
CA LEU A 190 2.33 -0.57 10.91
C LEU A 190 3.64 0.06 11.40
N ASN A 191 3.94 1.26 10.89
CA ASN A 191 5.09 2.04 11.30
C ASN A 191 4.77 3.53 11.22
N SER A 192 4.95 4.26 12.32
CA SER A 192 4.59 5.68 12.39
C SER A 192 5.50 6.59 11.57
N VAL A 193 6.67 6.09 11.14
CA VAL A 193 7.67 6.85 10.37
C VAL A 193 7.56 6.57 8.88
N GLY A 194 7.21 5.33 8.48
CA GLY A 194 7.25 4.88 7.09
C GLY A 194 5.90 4.59 6.44
N SER A 195 4.85 4.25 7.20
CA SER A 195 3.63 3.65 6.62
C SER A 195 2.57 4.65 6.13
N ASP A 196 2.83 5.94 6.10
CA ASP A 196 1.87 6.94 5.58
C ASP A 196 2.27 7.36 4.15
N SER A 197 1.72 6.67 3.15
CA SER A 197 1.98 6.94 1.74
C SER A 197 1.51 8.31 1.25
N HIS A 198 0.63 8.97 1.99
CA HIS A 198 0.08 10.27 1.61
C HIS A 198 0.91 11.46 2.12
N LEU A 199 1.66 11.27 3.21
CA LEU A 199 2.43 12.35 3.84
C LEU A 199 3.91 12.00 4.09
N GLN A 200 4.32 10.74 3.87
CA GLN A 200 5.68 10.24 4.10
C GLN A 200 6.26 9.63 2.81
N PHE A 201 6.89 8.46 2.88
CA PHE A 201 7.43 7.75 1.74
C PHE A 201 6.35 7.26 0.77
N MET A 202 6.72 7.00 -0.48
CA MET A 202 5.82 6.52 -1.53
C MET A 202 6.20 5.15 -2.09
N ASN A 203 7.46 4.74 -1.92
CA ASN A 203 7.94 3.49 -2.47
C ASN A 203 7.31 2.28 -1.76
N TRP A 204 6.85 1.29 -2.52
CA TRP A 204 6.17 0.11 -1.99
C TRP A 204 7.00 -0.66 -0.97
N ALA A 205 8.33 -0.77 -1.18
CA ALA A 205 9.21 -1.50 -0.28
C ALA A 205 9.54 -0.74 1.02
N ILE A 206 9.19 0.56 1.11
CA ILE A 206 9.43 1.41 2.28
C ILE A 206 8.15 1.68 3.06
N VAL A 207 7.02 1.84 2.36
CA VAL A 207 5.72 2.07 3.02
C VAL A 207 5.29 0.86 3.85
N ASN A 208 5.54 -0.33 3.35
CA ASN A 208 5.30 -1.60 4.04
C ASN A 208 6.49 -2.54 3.84
N ASN A 209 6.58 -3.59 4.67
CA ASN A 209 7.56 -4.65 4.52
C ASN A 209 7.41 -5.32 3.14
N GLY A 210 8.39 -5.14 2.24
CA GLY A 210 8.33 -5.67 0.89
C GLY A 210 8.17 -7.19 0.81
N ALA A 211 8.71 -7.95 1.76
CA ALA A 211 8.57 -9.40 1.78
C ALA A 211 7.24 -9.91 2.38
N PHE A 212 6.38 -9.01 2.86
CA PHE A 212 5.04 -9.32 3.35
C PHE A 212 4.04 -9.36 2.19
N ASP A 213 3.89 -10.51 1.56
CA ASP A 213 2.92 -10.75 0.49
C ASP A 213 1.50 -10.89 1.09
N TYR A 214 0.96 -9.79 1.61
CA TYR A 214 -0.30 -9.77 2.33
C TYR A 214 -1.51 -10.04 1.43
N ALA A 215 -2.56 -10.63 2.01
CA ALA A 215 -3.80 -10.93 1.31
C ALA A 215 -4.52 -9.63 0.90
N ALA A 216 -4.67 -9.42 -0.42
CA ALA A 216 -5.42 -8.31 -1.00
C ALA A 216 -5.78 -8.60 -2.45
N ASP A 217 -6.85 -7.96 -2.95
CA ASP A 217 -7.10 -7.82 -4.37
C ASP A 217 -6.14 -6.76 -4.98
N THR A 218 -6.17 -6.59 -6.30
CA THR A 218 -5.30 -5.61 -7.00
C THR A 218 -5.53 -4.15 -6.59
N ARG A 219 -6.55 -3.84 -5.79
CA ARG A 219 -6.81 -2.51 -5.22
C ARG A 219 -6.31 -2.37 -3.78
N GLY A 220 -5.71 -3.43 -3.20
CA GLY A 220 -5.19 -3.43 -1.83
C GLY A 220 -6.21 -3.83 -0.75
N TYR A 221 -7.40 -4.33 -1.12
CA TYR A 221 -8.46 -4.67 -0.18
C TYR A 221 -8.83 -6.15 -0.22
N THR A 222 -9.32 -6.65 0.91
CA THR A 222 -9.84 -8.01 1.03
C THR A 222 -11.01 -8.06 2.01
N TYR A 223 -11.68 -9.21 2.10
CA TYR A 223 -12.63 -9.49 3.19
C TYR A 223 -11.97 -10.38 4.23
N GLY A 224 -12.21 -10.10 5.50
CA GLY A 224 -11.61 -10.89 6.56
C GLY A 224 -12.21 -10.64 7.93
N LEU A 225 -11.69 -11.42 8.87
CA LEU A 225 -11.89 -11.28 10.31
C LEU A 225 -10.55 -10.90 10.93
N LEU A 226 -10.54 -9.89 11.79
CA LEU A 226 -9.41 -9.48 12.59
C LEU A 226 -9.79 -9.51 14.06
N ILE A 227 -8.91 -10.05 14.88
CA ILE A 227 -9.01 -10.05 16.34
C ILE A 227 -7.75 -9.41 16.89
N GLU A 228 -7.92 -8.38 17.72
CA GLU A 228 -6.83 -7.62 18.29
C GLU A 228 -6.98 -7.60 19.81
N TYR A 229 -5.92 -7.92 20.52
CA TYR A 229 -5.82 -7.73 21.97
C TYR A 229 -4.87 -6.59 22.27
N TYR A 230 -5.29 -5.67 23.11
CA TYR A 230 -4.49 -4.55 23.57
C TYR A 230 -4.34 -4.56 25.08
N ASP A 231 -3.12 -4.33 25.54
CA ASP A 231 -2.75 -4.05 26.91
C ASP A 231 -1.79 -2.85 26.95
N LYS A 232 -1.49 -2.34 28.11
CA LYS A 232 -0.59 -1.19 28.32
C LYS A 232 0.78 -1.34 27.65
N TRP A 233 1.33 -2.57 27.63
CA TRP A 233 2.70 -2.84 27.24
C TRP A 233 2.84 -3.63 25.95
N PHE A 234 1.77 -4.25 25.48
CA PHE A 234 1.81 -5.06 24.29
C PHE A 234 0.45 -5.11 23.59
N ALA A 235 0.49 -5.47 22.33
CA ALA A 235 -0.68 -5.88 21.56
C ALA A 235 -0.40 -7.19 20.82
N ALA A 236 -1.46 -7.95 20.54
CA ALA A 236 -1.41 -9.13 19.69
C ALA A 236 -2.56 -9.06 18.69
N ARG A 237 -2.28 -9.36 17.41
CA ARG A 237 -3.26 -9.31 16.33
C ARG A 237 -3.27 -10.61 15.56
N TYR A 238 -4.45 -11.11 15.27
CA TYR A 238 -4.66 -12.25 14.37
C TYR A 238 -5.68 -11.88 13.31
N GLY A 239 -5.35 -12.13 12.05
CA GLY A 239 -6.23 -11.88 10.91
C GLY A 239 -6.36 -13.10 10.01
N GLU A 240 -7.58 -13.39 9.59
CA GLU A 240 -7.91 -14.38 8.56
C GLU A 240 -8.57 -13.67 7.39
N MET A 241 -7.92 -13.67 6.24
CA MET A 241 -8.25 -12.84 5.07
C MET A 241 -8.47 -13.72 3.84
N LEU A 242 -9.37 -13.31 2.92
CA LEU A 242 -9.52 -13.96 1.63
C LEU A 242 -8.35 -13.63 0.70
N MET A 243 -7.91 -14.60 -0.09
CA MET A 243 -6.92 -14.42 -1.15
C MET A 243 -7.60 -14.24 -2.51
N PRO A 244 -7.00 -13.52 -3.47
CA PRO A 244 -7.52 -13.47 -4.82
C PRO A 244 -7.41 -14.84 -5.53
N THR A 245 -8.21 -15.02 -6.58
CA THR A 245 -8.24 -16.26 -7.38
C THR A 245 -6.96 -16.47 -8.19
N VAL A 246 -6.28 -15.39 -8.55
CA VAL A 246 -4.99 -15.37 -9.26
C VAL A 246 -4.15 -14.21 -8.74
N ALA A 247 -2.84 -14.27 -8.92
CA ALA A 247 -1.93 -13.21 -8.52
C ALA A 247 -2.36 -11.85 -9.09
N ASN A 248 -2.35 -10.81 -8.25
CA ASN A 248 -2.80 -9.45 -8.56
C ASN A 248 -4.22 -9.37 -9.18
N GLY A 249 -5.10 -10.34 -8.87
CA GLY A 249 -6.46 -10.39 -9.36
C GLY A 249 -7.43 -9.50 -8.59
N ILE A 250 -8.50 -9.03 -9.25
CA ILE A 250 -9.57 -8.26 -8.59
C ILE A 250 -10.59 -9.18 -7.88
N THR A 251 -10.71 -10.43 -8.32
CA THR A 251 -11.71 -11.37 -7.82
C THR A 251 -11.13 -12.19 -6.67
N LEU A 252 -11.76 -12.12 -5.50
CA LEU A 252 -11.40 -12.92 -4.33
C LEU A 252 -12.00 -14.33 -4.42
N ASP A 253 -11.26 -15.32 -3.92
CA ASP A 253 -11.76 -16.68 -3.73
C ASP A 253 -12.50 -16.76 -2.38
N TRP A 254 -13.82 -16.96 -2.44
CA TRP A 254 -14.65 -17.01 -1.24
C TRP A 254 -14.54 -18.32 -0.44
N ASN A 255 -13.77 -19.28 -0.92
CA ASN A 255 -13.48 -20.48 -0.15
C ASN A 255 -12.19 -20.32 0.68
N ILE A 256 -12.32 -19.71 1.84
CA ILE A 256 -11.19 -19.40 2.74
C ILE A 256 -10.37 -20.64 3.15
N ALA A 257 -10.95 -21.83 3.12
CA ALA A 257 -10.23 -23.06 3.45
C ALA A 257 -9.17 -23.43 2.39
N ARG A 258 -9.36 -23.01 1.14
CA ARG A 258 -8.42 -23.26 0.04
C ARG A 258 -7.64 -22.01 -0.39
N ALA A 259 -8.17 -20.82 -0.09
CA ALA A 259 -7.58 -19.54 -0.46
C ALA A 259 -7.77 -18.52 0.67
N GLY A 260 -6.88 -18.56 1.65
CA GLY A 260 -6.88 -17.71 2.82
C GLY A 260 -5.49 -17.28 3.23
N GLY A 261 -5.38 -16.05 3.74
CA GLY A 261 -4.17 -15.48 4.31
C GLY A 261 -4.31 -15.33 5.81
N GLN A 262 -3.47 -16.03 6.57
CA GLN A 262 -3.40 -15.95 8.03
C GLN A 262 -2.25 -15.04 8.42
N ASN A 263 -2.51 -14.11 9.33
CA ASN A 263 -1.53 -13.15 9.83
C ASN A 263 -1.54 -13.15 11.34
N LEU A 264 -0.38 -13.17 11.97
CA LEU A 264 -0.20 -13.06 13.42
C LEU A 264 0.90 -12.05 13.70
N GLU A 265 0.59 -11.02 14.49
CA GLU A 265 1.56 -10.01 14.89
C GLU A 265 1.52 -9.79 16.39
N PHE A 266 2.72 -9.67 16.98
CA PHE A 266 2.93 -9.22 18.34
C PHE A 266 3.63 -7.88 18.33
N GLU A 267 3.16 -6.98 19.19
CA GLU A 267 3.70 -5.64 19.36
C GLU A 267 4.03 -5.40 20.82
N VAL A 268 5.19 -4.81 21.12
CA VAL A 268 5.60 -4.43 22.47
C VAL A 268 6.10 -3.00 22.54
N HIS A 269 5.83 -2.34 23.66
CA HIS A 269 6.16 -0.93 23.91
C HIS A 269 7.17 -0.80 25.07
N PRO A 270 8.44 -1.20 24.92
CA PRO A 270 9.45 -1.02 25.96
C PRO A 270 9.83 0.47 26.06
N GLN A 271 10.23 0.90 27.26
CA GLN A 271 10.75 2.26 27.49
C GLN A 271 12.28 2.25 27.41
N LEU A 272 12.84 2.18 26.21
CA LEU A 272 14.30 2.21 26.04
C LEU A 272 14.89 3.60 26.30
N ILE A 273 14.16 4.64 25.90
CA ILE A 273 14.51 6.04 26.21
C ILE A 273 13.38 6.61 27.05
N LYS A 274 13.72 7.22 28.21
CA LYS A 274 12.73 7.80 29.11
C LYS A 274 11.85 8.83 28.39
N VAL A 275 10.52 8.75 28.60
CA VAL A 275 9.49 9.60 27.99
C VAL A 275 9.48 9.61 26.44
N ARG A 276 10.05 8.58 25.80
CA ARG A 276 10.05 8.42 24.35
C ARG A 276 9.41 7.11 23.97
N GLN A 277 8.69 7.14 22.85
CA GLN A 277 8.03 5.95 22.32
C GLN A 277 9.06 5.02 21.67
N THR A 278 8.97 3.76 22.02
CA THR A 278 9.64 2.64 21.35
C THR A 278 8.59 1.61 21.02
N VAL A 279 8.61 1.07 19.82
CA VAL A 279 7.72 -0.01 19.43
C VAL A 279 8.52 -1.07 18.68
N PHE A 280 8.31 -2.35 19.06
CA PHE A 280 8.80 -3.49 18.29
C PHE A 280 7.63 -4.36 17.90
N ARG A 281 7.63 -4.82 16.65
CA ARG A 281 6.63 -5.73 16.10
C ARG A 281 7.31 -6.96 15.51
N ALA A 282 6.66 -8.11 15.68
CA ALA A 282 7.05 -9.36 15.04
C ALA A 282 5.80 -9.96 14.37
N LEU A 283 5.88 -10.06 13.06
CA LEU A 283 4.81 -10.56 12.18
C LEU A 283 5.18 -11.92 11.63
N THR A 284 4.22 -12.81 11.50
CA THR A 284 4.29 -14.01 10.67
C THR A 284 3.02 -14.15 9.85
N PHE A 285 3.14 -14.67 8.64
CA PHE A 285 2.00 -14.91 7.76
C PHE A 285 2.09 -16.24 7.03
N LEU A 286 0.94 -16.77 6.67
CA LEU A 286 0.76 -17.96 5.86
C LEU A 286 -0.38 -17.73 4.87
N ASN A 287 -0.04 -17.72 3.59
CA ASN A 287 -0.98 -17.59 2.49
C ASN A 287 -1.21 -18.94 1.84
N ARG A 288 -2.47 -19.29 1.61
CA ARG A 288 -2.86 -20.43 0.80
C ARG A 288 -3.69 -19.92 -0.37
N ALA A 289 -3.29 -20.26 -1.60
CA ALA A 289 -4.00 -19.81 -2.80
C ALA A 289 -3.70 -20.70 -4.01
N ASN A 290 -4.23 -20.31 -5.17
CA ASN A 290 -3.92 -20.92 -6.46
C ASN A 290 -2.62 -20.32 -7.03
N MET A 291 -1.48 -20.75 -6.49
CA MET A 291 -0.16 -20.21 -6.82
C MET A 291 0.60 -21.11 -7.77
N GLY A 292 1.39 -20.50 -8.67
CA GLY A 292 2.42 -21.18 -9.44
C GLY A 292 3.72 -21.37 -8.65
N ALA A 293 4.56 -22.33 -9.02
CA ALA A 293 5.84 -22.62 -8.37
C ALA A 293 7.00 -22.39 -9.34
N TYR A 294 7.99 -21.59 -8.93
CA TYR A 294 9.14 -21.25 -9.77
C TYR A 294 9.93 -22.49 -10.17
N GLY A 295 10.24 -23.40 -9.25
CA GLY A 295 10.99 -24.63 -9.54
C GLY A 295 10.31 -25.54 -10.55
N GLU A 296 8.98 -25.68 -10.50
CA GLU A 296 8.20 -26.47 -11.47
C GLU A 296 8.21 -25.80 -12.85
N SER A 297 8.00 -24.48 -12.89
CA SER A 297 8.04 -23.73 -14.16
C SER A 297 9.39 -23.83 -14.85
N ILE A 298 10.49 -23.74 -14.09
CA ILE A 298 11.84 -23.94 -14.60
C ILE A 298 12.01 -25.37 -15.13
N ALA A 299 11.54 -26.39 -14.40
CA ALA A 299 11.64 -27.78 -14.80
C ALA A 299 10.86 -28.07 -16.10
N ASP A 300 9.66 -27.51 -16.24
CA ASP A 300 8.83 -27.66 -17.44
C ASP A 300 9.48 -27.00 -18.67
N TYR A 301 10.07 -25.82 -18.49
CA TYR A 301 10.86 -25.17 -19.55
C TYR A 301 12.07 -26.00 -19.97
N LEU A 302 12.88 -26.48 -19.02
CA LEU A 302 14.07 -27.30 -19.31
C LEU A 302 13.72 -28.65 -19.95
N ALA A 303 12.51 -29.16 -19.68
CA ALA A 303 11.98 -30.36 -20.33
C ALA A 303 11.38 -30.08 -21.73
N GLY A 304 11.41 -28.82 -22.21
CA GLY A 304 10.87 -28.43 -23.52
C GLY A 304 9.34 -28.42 -23.59
N LYS A 305 8.64 -28.39 -22.45
CA LYS A 305 7.16 -28.35 -22.41
C LYS A 305 6.61 -26.95 -22.70
N THR A 306 7.40 -25.92 -22.40
CA THR A 306 7.03 -24.50 -22.61
C THR A 306 8.17 -23.79 -23.36
N PRO A 307 7.89 -22.76 -24.18
CA PRO A 307 8.92 -22.01 -24.92
C PRO A 307 9.74 -21.08 -24.01
N THR A 308 9.18 -20.67 -22.88
CA THR A 308 9.78 -19.88 -21.80
C THR A 308 9.25 -20.39 -20.48
N PRO A 309 9.95 -20.19 -19.35
CA PRO A 309 9.34 -20.49 -18.05
C PRO A 309 8.06 -19.67 -17.87
N ASP A 310 6.96 -20.33 -17.53
CA ASP A 310 5.67 -19.70 -17.31
C ASP A 310 5.04 -20.20 -16.00
N ILE A 311 5.04 -19.31 -15.00
CA ILE A 311 4.54 -19.61 -13.65
C ILE A 311 3.05 -19.98 -13.66
N THR A 312 2.28 -19.47 -14.62
CA THR A 312 0.83 -19.65 -14.68
C THR A 312 0.42 -21.10 -15.02
N TYR A 313 1.24 -21.83 -15.77
CA TYR A 313 0.99 -23.24 -16.07
C TYR A 313 1.18 -24.18 -14.88
N THR A 314 1.89 -23.72 -13.87
CA THR A 314 2.16 -24.52 -12.66
C THR A 314 1.23 -24.18 -11.50
N ARG A 315 0.24 -23.29 -11.71
CA ARG A 315 -0.72 -22.92 -10.68
C ARG A 315 -1.49 -24.13 -10.16
N ALA A 316 -1.52 -24.26 -8.83
CA ALA A 316 -2.28 -25.30 -8.15
C ALA A 316 -2.94 -24.73 -6.89
N GLN A 317 -4.19 -25.15 -6.67
CA GLN A 317 -4.95 -24.75 -5.49
C GLN A 317 -4.34 -25.31 -4.21
N GLY A 318 -4.34 -24.47 -3.16
CA GLY A 318 -3.89 -24.88 -1.84
C GLY A 318 -2.37 -24.85 -1.66
N ARG A 319 -1.61 -24.29 -2.60
CA ARG A 319 -0.19 -24.01 -2.37
C ARG A 319 -0.04 -23.00 -1.26
N VAL A 320 1.05 -23.12 -0.54
CA VAL A 320 1.32 -22.31 0.66
C VAL A 320 2.58 -21.50 0.42
N LYS A 321 2.50 -20.22 0.76
CA LYS A 321 3.61 -19.29 0.93
C LYS A 321 3.58 -18.78 2.37
N TYR A 322 4.73 -18.72 3.02
CA TYR A 322 4.84 -18.24 4.39
C TYR A 322 6.06 -17.35 4.57
N GLY A 323 5.96 -16.49 5.57
CA GLY A 323 7.05 -15.57 5.88
C GLY A 323 6.93 -14.93 7.24
N PHE A 324 7.88 -14.07 7.53
CA PHE A 324 7.91 -13.30 8.76
C PHE A 324 8.50 -11.90 8.52
N GLY A 325 8.16 -10.98 9.41
CA GLY A 325 8.70 -9.63 9.46
C GLY A 325 9.03 -9.20 10.87
N VAL A 326 10.00 -8.31 10.99
CA VAL A 326 10.31 -7.58 12.21
C VAL A 326 10.31 -6.10 11.89
N ASN A 327 9.67 -5.30 12.72
CA ASN A 327 9.51 -3.86 12.54
C ASN A 327 9.80 -3.17 13.87
N ALA A 328 10.62 -2.15 13.84
CA ALA A 328 11.00 -1.39 15.02
C ALA A 328 10.96 0.11 14.73
N GLU A 329 10.48 0.89 15.68
CA GLU A 329 10.50 2.35 15.63
C GLU A 329 10.88 2.94 16.98
N GLN A 330 11.63 4.06 16.95
CA GLN A 330 12.12 4.74 18.14
C GLN A 330 12.07 6.25 17.96
N GLU A 331 11.44 6.94 18.90
CA GLU A 331 11.61 8.38 19.06
C GLU A 331 12.95 8.66 19.73
N LEU A 332 13.90 9.25 19.01
CA LEU A 332 15.19 9.67 19.57
C LEU A 332 15.07 11.03 20.27
N THR A 333 14.30 11.94 19.69
CA THR A 333 14.00 13.26 20.26
C THR A 333 12.52 13.61 19.99
N ALA A 334 12.04 14.73 20.47
CA ALA A 334 10.68 15.22 20.15
C ALA A 334 10.46 15.52 18.65
N ALA A 335 11.54 15.59 17.85
CA ALA A 335 11.47 15.90 16.45
C ALA A 335 11.99 14.78 15.54
N LEU A 336 12.94 13.97 16.02
CA LEU A 336 13.63 12.93 15.25
C LEU A 336 13.12 11.55 15.66
N ARG A 337 12.62 10.79 14.69
CA ARG A 337 12.25 9.38 14.82
C ARG A 337 13.05 8.53 13.83
N VAL A 338 13.31 7.29 14.19
CA VAL A 338 13.98 6.31 13.34
C VAL A 338 13.16 5.03 13.29
N PHE A 339 13.32 4.26 12.21
CA PHE A 339 12.70 2.96 12.08
C PHE A 339 13.59 1.99 11.33
N GLY A 340 13.26 0.72 11.41
CA GLY A 340 13.85 -0.33 10.58
C GLY A 340 12.91 -1.51 10.48
N ARG A 341 12.96 -2.21 9.34
CA ARG A 341 12.24 -3.46 9.08
C ARG A 341 13.15 -4.51 8.48
N LEU A 342 12.86 -5.74 8.79
CA LEU A 342 13.42 -6.92 8.13
C LEU A 342 12.25 -7.81 7.73
N GLY A 343 12.34 -8.42 6.55
CA GLY A 343 11.32 -9.32 6.04
C GLY A 343 11.91 -10.48 5.25
N TRP A 344 11.20 -11.59 5.31
CA TRP A 344 11.55 -12.79 4.57
C TRP A 344 10.30 -13.63 4.28
N ASN A 345 10.25 -14.23 3.10
CA ASN A 345 9.32 -15.30 2.75
C ASN A 345 10.07 -16.42 2.01
N ASP A 346 9.41 -17.56 1.83
CA ASP A 346 10.05 -18.76 1.29
C ASP A 346 10.43 -18.68 -0.20
N GLY A 347 9.92 -17.70 -0.96
CA GLY A 347 10.28 -17.40 -2.35
C GLY A 347 10.13 -18.56 -3.33
N LYS A 348 9.30 -19.55 -3.06
CA LYS A 348 9.11 -20.75 -3.90
C LYS A 348 7.96 -20.63 -4.89
N THR A 349 6.99 -19.80 -4.55
CA THR A 349 5.79 -19.55 -5.36
C THR A 349 5.75 -18.11 -5.84
N GLU A 350 4.96 -17.85 -6.88
CA GLU A 350 4.71 -16.50 -7.36
C GLU A 350 4.29 -15.56 -6.22
N SER A 351 4.69 -14.29 -6.29
CA SER A 351 4.14 -13.26 -5.43
C SER A 351 2.69 -13.01 -5.82
N PHE A 352 1.82 -12.77 -4.82
CA PHE A 352 0.39 -12.90 -5.07
C PHE A 352 -0.36 -11.58 -5.06
N ALA A 353 0.00 -10.66 -4.18
CA ALA A 353 -0.80 -9.46 -4.02
C ALA A 353 0.01 -8.15 -3.98
N TYR A 354 1.23 -8.14 -3.46
CA TYR A 354 1.91 -6.88 -3.17
C TYR A 354 3.16 -6.64 -4.03
N THR A 355 4.31 -7.16 -3.63
CA THR A 355 5.60 -6.95 -4.31
C THR A 355 6.20 -8.27 -4.77
N GLU A 356 7.14 -8.24 -5.69
CA GLU A 356 7.97 -9.40 -6.02
C GLU A 356 9.30 -9.33 -5.25
N ILE A 357 9.20 -9.42 -3.91
CA ILE A 357 10.32 -9.36 -2.96
C ILE A 357 10.22 -10.57 -2.04
N ASP A 358 11.31 -11.37 -1.94
CA ASP A 358 11.33 -12.54 -1.06
C ASP A 358 12.06 -12.24 0.25
N HIS A 359 12.99 -11.27 0.26
CA HIS A 359 13.63 -10.77 1.47
C HIS A 359 13.98 -9.29 1.34
N THR A 360 13.85 -8.57 2.44
CA THR A 360 14.09 -7.12 2.49
C THR A 360 14.71 -6.71 3.82
N GLY A 361 15.48 -5.65 3.77
CA GLY A 361 15.97 -4.94 4.94
C GLY A 361 15.94 -3.46 4.69
N GLU A 362 15.29 -2.70 5.57
CA GLU A 362 15.17 -1.26 5.46
C GLU A 362 15.46 -0.53 6.77
N PHE A 363 15.89 0.69 6.63
CA PHE A 363 16.00 1.64 7.75
C PHE A 363 15.75 3.05 7.24
N GLY A 364 15.24 3.90 8.13
CA GLY A 364 14.99 5.29 7.79
C GLY A 364 14.72 6.14 9.01
N ALA A 365 14.51 7.43 8.74
CA ALA A 365 14.25 8.43 9.75
C ALA A 365 13.34 9.52 9.21
N ASP A 366 12.63 10.19 10.11
CA ASP A 366 12.00 11.47 9.83
C ASP A 366 12.35 12.55 10.87
N LEU A 367 12.33 13.79 10.43
CA LEU A 367 12.62 14.96 11.24
C LEU A 367 11.54 16.02 11.06
N ARG A 368 10.88 16.41 12.15
CA ARG A 368 9.89 17.50 12.16
C ARG A 368 10.56 18.86 12.09
N GLY A 369 9.92 19.79 11.40
CA GLY A 369 10.44 21.09 11.03
C GLY A 369 10.59 22.14 12.14
N LYS A 370 10.66 21.73 13.39
CA LYS A 370 10.87 22.64 14.54
C LYS A 370 12.14 23.48 14.41
N PHE A 371 13.20 22.93 13.84
CA PHE A 371 14.50 23.58 13.67
C PHE A 371 14.49 24.72 12.64
N TRP A 372 13.59 24.66 11.65
CA TRP A 372 13.44 25.73 10.65
C TRP A 372 12.10 26.47 10.78
N LYS A 373 11.51 26.46 12.00
CA LYS A 373 10.29 27.22 12.36
C LYS A 373 9.03 26.84 11.57
N ARG A 374 8.96 25.61 11.08
CA ARG A 374 7.80 25.02 10.41
C ARG A 374 7.45 23.69 11.06
N PRO A 375 6.90 23.67 12.28
CA PRO A 375 6.76 22.46 13.11
C PRO A 375 5.87 21.39 12.50
N GLU A 376 5.00 21.74 11.57
CA GLU A 376 4.12 20.81 10.87
C GLU A 376 4.76 20.20 9.60
N ASP A 377 5.87 20.77 9.13
CA ASP A 377 6.62 20.21 8.02
C ASP A 377 7.46 19.03 8.49
N LYS A 378 7.78 18.16 7.54
CA LYS A 378 8.55 16.96 7.79
C LYS A 378 9.52 16.68 6.65
N ILE A 379 10.72 16.25 6.96
CA ILE A 379 11.65 15.63 6.03
C ILE A 379 11.91 14.20 6.45
N GLY A 380 11.96 13.28 5.51
CA GLY A 380 12.30 11.89 5.76
C GLY A 380 13.31 11.38 4.76
N ALA A 381 14.09 10.39 5.17
CA ALA A 381 14.97 9.63 4.30
C ALA A 381 14.99 8.16 4.74
N ALA A 382 14.99 7.26 3.77
CA ALA A 382 15.07 5.81 4.01
C ALA A 382 15.92 5.13 2.93
N PHE A 383 16.44 3.98 3.32
CA PHE A 383 17.18 3.09 2.43
C PHE A 383 16.67 1.67 2.62
N VAL A 384 16.40 0.97 1.52
CA VAL A 384 15.95 -0.41 1.50
C VAL A 384 16.78 -1.24 0.52
N VAL A 385 17.07 -2.48 0.89
CA VAL A 385 17.69 -3.48 0.04
C VAL A 385 16.73 -4.66 -0.09
N ASN A 386 16.34 -4.95 -1.32
CA ASN A 386 15.43 -6.03 -1.69
C ASN A 386 16.17 -7.16 -2.38
N GLY A 387 15.71 -8.37 -2.18
CA GLY A 387 16.24 -9.55 -2.84
C GLY A 387 15.16 -10.59 -3.08
N ILE A 388 15.49 -11.54 -3.96
CA ILE A 388 14.62 -12.67 -4.31
C ILE A 388 15.33 -14.00 -4.08
N SER A 389 14.56 -15.06 -3.95
CA SER A 389 15.07 -16.42 -3.79
C SER A 389 15.89 -16.86 -5.01
N ARG A 390 16.70 -17.90 -4.83
CA ARG A 390 17.49 -18.45 -5.94
C ARG A 390 16.59 -18.97 -7.07
N GLU A 391 15.47 -19.61 -6.74
CA GLU A 391 14.53 -20.14 -7.74
C GLU A 391 13.82 -19.00 -8.49
N HIS A 392 13.42 -17.96 -7.79
CA HIS A 392 12.82 -16.77 -8.40
C HIS A 392 13.83 -16.05 -9.33
N ALA A 393 15.07 -15.85 -8.90
CA ALA A 393 16.11 -15.26 -9.72
C ALA A 393 16.42 -16.11 -10.97
N GLN A 394 16.47 -17.44 -10.84
CA GLN A 394 16.66 -18.35 -11.98
C GLN A 394 15.47 -18.30 -12.96
N TYR A 395 14.24 -18.22 -12.45
CA TYR A 395 13.04 -18.08 -13.25
C TYR A 395 13.09 -16.83 -14.14
N LEU A 396 13.41 -15.66 -13.55
CA LEU A 396 13.55 -14.40 -14.29
C LEU A 396 14.75 -14.43 -15.26
N ALA A 397 15.88 -15.05 -14.87
CA ALA A 397 17.06 -15.17 -15.72
C ALA A 397 16.81 -16.00 -16.99
N LEU A 398 15.91 -16.97 -16.92
CA LEU A 398 15.50 -17.79 -18.06
C LEU A 398 14.40 -17.13 -18.91
N GLY A 399 14.02 -15.88 -18.62
CA GLY A 399 13.02 -15.10 -19.35
C GLY A 399 11.59 -15.26 -18.81
N GLY A 400 11.41 -15.83 -17.63
CA GLY A 400 10.11 -15.90 -16.95
C GLY A 400 9.55 -14.51 -16.62
N LEU A 401 8.23 -14.39 -16.56
CA LEU A 401 7.53 -13.16 -16.24
C LEU A 401 6.76 -13.32 -14.93
N GLY A 402 7.03 -12.42 -13.97
CA GLY A 402 6.18 -12.22 -12.79
C GLY A 402 5.03 -11.27 -13.09
N PHE A 403 4.26 -10.88 -12.08
CA PHE A 403 3.17 -9.94 -12.31
C PHE A 403 3.65 -8.47 -12.42
N ILE A 404 4.88 -8.15 -11.95
CA ILE A 404 5.50 -6.82 -12.12
C ILE A 404 6.92 -6.89 -12.70
N LEU A 405 7.63 -8.02 -12.64
CA LEU A 405 9.01 -8.16 -13.08
C LEU A 405 9.16 -9.07 -14.31
N GLY A 406 10.22 -8.83 -15.09
CA GLY A 406 10.62 -9.70 -16.20
C GLY A 406 11.22 -8.93 -17.36
N ASP A 407 12.55 -8.86 -17.39
CA ASP A 407 13.35 -8.17 -18.41
C ASP A 407 13.69 -9.06 -19.62
N GLY A 408 13.26 -10.34 -19.63
CA GLY A 408 13.64 -11.32 -20.64
C GLY A 408 14.99 -11.99 -20.38
N GLY A 409 15.74 -11.53 -19.40
CA GLY A 409 17.01 -12.06 -18.87
C GLY A 409 17.35 -11.33 -17.58
N LEU A 410 18.30 -11.87 -16.81
CA LEU A 410 18.68 -11.29 -15.53
C LEU A 410 20.17 -11.54 -15.22
N ARG A 411 20.91 -10.49 -15.00
CA ARG A 411 22.17 -10.54 -14.26
C ARG A 411 21.89 -10.05 -12.84
N TYR A 412 21.63 -11.00 -11.95
CA TYR A 412 21.12 -10.72 -10.61
C TYR A 412 22.01 -9.78 -9.79
N GLY A 413 21.40 -8.77 -9.20
CA GLY A 413 21.90 -7.91 -8.13
C GLY A 413 20.74 -7.51 -7.25
N ALA A 414 20.96 -7.32 -5.96
CA ALA A 414 19.92 -6.79 -5.09
C ALA A 414 19.41 -5.43 -5.63
N GLU A 415 18.09 -5.20 -5.59
CA GLU A 415 17.52 -3.89 -5.87
C GLU A 415 17.62 -3.06 -4.60
N ASP A 416 18.41 -1.99 -4.64
CA ASP A 416 18.49 -1.07 -3.51
C ASP A 416 17.94 0.30 -3.88
N ILE A 417 17.19 0.86 -2.94
CA ILE A 417 16.44 2.09 -3.13
C ILE A 417 16.75 3.05 -2.00
N PHE A 418 17.15 4.26 -2.36
CA PHE A 418 17.17 5.40 -1.46
C PHE A 418 16.00 6.32 -1.80
N GLU A 419 15.17 6.65 -0.81
CA GLU A 419 14.08 7.61 -0.96
C GLU A 419 14.21 8.73 0.07
N THR A 420 13.93 9.96 -0.36
CA THR A 420 13.83 11.13 0.52
C THR A 420 12.68 12.00 0.10
N TYR A 421 11.99 12.57 1.09
CA TYR A 421 10.88 13.49 0.87
C TYR A 421 10.96 14.71 1.77
N TYR A 422 10.36 15.81 1.32
CA TYR A 422 10.01 16.97 2.15
C TYR A 422 8.52 17.25 1.98
N THR A 423 7.76 17.13 3.05
CA THR A 423 6.33 17.47 3.10
C THR A 423 6.13 18.77 3.82
N ALA A 424 5.59 19.76 3.11
CA ALA A 424 5.25 21.08 3.64
C ALA A 424 3.74 21.20 3.85
N ARG A 425 3.32 21.55 5.05
CA ARG A 425 1.94 21.97 5.31
C ARG A 425 1.75 23.39 4.79
N ILE A 426 1.02 23.55 3.70
CA ILE A 426 0.82 24.86 3.04
C ILE A 426 -0.39 25.58 3.64
N TRP A 427 -1.43 24.83 3.93
CA TRP A 427 -2.65 25.36 4.54
C TRP A 427 -3.34 24.25 5.34
N ARG A 428 -4.38 24.60 6.13
CA ARG A 428 -5.18 23.63 6.86
C ARG A 428 -5.71 22.56 5.89
N GLY A 429 -5.41 21.30 6.17
CA GLY A 429 -5.79 20.17 5.32
C GLY A 429 -5.03 20.06 3.99
N VAL A 430 -4.10 20.96 3.65
CA VAL A 430 -3.36 20.91 2.39
C VAL A 430 -1.87 20.77 2.63
N SER A 431 -1.28 19.71 2.08
CA SER A 431 0.17 19.47 2.09
C SER A 431 0.71 19.34 0.68
N VAL A 432 1.94 19.80 0.47
CA VAL A 432 2.68 19.60 -0.78
C VAL A 432 3.99 18.92 -0.43
N ALA A 433 4.34 17.87 -1.15
CA ALA A 433 5.61 17.18 -0.96
C ALA A 433 6.41 17.12 -2.24
N GLY A 434 7.73 17.30 -2.12
CA GLY A 434 8.71 16.88 -3.10
C GLY A 434 9.31 15.57 -2.64
N ASP A 435 9.54 14.64 -3.57
CA ASP A 435 10.10 13.33 -3.31
C ASP A 435 11.13 12.97 -4.37
N PHE A 436 12.14 12.21 -3.95
CA PHE A 436 13.20 11.73 -4.83
C PHE A 436 13.57 10.30 -4.45
N GLN A 437 13.64 9.42 -5.46
CA GLN A 437 14.07 8.04 -5.33
C GLN A 437 15.25 7.76 -6.27
N HIS A 438 16.26 7.07 -5.75
CA HIS A 438 17.39 6.52 -6.50
C HIS A 438 17.35 4.99 -6.39
N ILE A 439 17.27 4.30 -7.52
CA ILE A 439 17.02 2.87 -7.61
C ILE A 439 18.18 2.23 -8.36
N ASN A 440 19.00 1.45 -7.67
CA ASN A 440 20.01 0.60 -8.30
C ASN A 440 19.40 -0.74 -8.68
N HIS A 441 19.87 -1.30 -9.77
CA HIS A 441 19.46 -2.59 -10.30
C HIS A 441 17.94 -2.77 -10.36
N PRO A 442 17.20 -1.86 -11.03
CA PRO A 442 15.73 -1.95 -11.11
C PRO A 442 15.34 -3.34 -11.65
N GLY A 443 14.40 -4.00 -10.95
CA GLY A 443 14.01 -5.37 -11.22
C GLY A 443 15.09 -6.41 -10.96
N TYR A 444 16.02 -6.14 -10.03
CA TYR A 444 17.17 -6.98 -9.67
C TYR A 444 18.22 -7.12 -10.76
N ASN A 445 18.24 -6.26 -11.78
CA ASN A 445 19.04 -6.45 -12.96
C ASN A 445 20.23 -5.47 -13.02
N GLN A 446 21.46 -5.98 -12.84
CA GLN A 446 22.70 -5.20 -12.93
C GLN A 446 22.97 -4.64 -14.34
N ASP A 447 22.30 -5.12 -15.37
CA ASP A 447 22.41 -4.61 -16.73
C ASP A 447 21.52 -3.41 -16.99
N ARG A 448 20.83 -2.93 -15.94
CA ARG A 448 19.89 -1.81 -15.96
C ARG A 448 20.10 -0.87 -14.78
N GLY A 449 19.89 0.44 -15.00
CA GLY A 449 19.97 1.46 -13.94
C GLY A 449 21.36 2.12 -13.83
N PRO A 450 21.57 2.97 -12.79
CA PRO A 450 20.52 3.35 -11.84
C PRO A 450 19.41 4.18 -12.48
N ALA A 451 18.18 4.01 -11.97
CA ALA A 451 17.05 4.84 -12.31
C ALA A 451 16.82 5.91 -11.21
N MET A 452 16.40 7.10 -11.63
CA MET A 452 16.10 8.20 -10.72
C MET A 452 14.66 8.65 -10.94
N VAL A 453 13.89 8.80 -9.86
CA VAL A 453 12.51 9.26 -9.92
C VAL A 453 12.35 10.49 -9.05
N SER A 454 11.78 11.55 -9.62
CA SER A 454 11.39 12.75 -8.87
C SER A 454 9.89 12.92 -8.91
N SER A 455 9.30 13.29 -7.79
CA SER A 455 7.85 13.39 -7.65
C SER A 455 7.42 14.68 -6.98
N ILE A 456 6.22 15.14 -7.33
CA ILE A 456 5.48 16.15 -6.58
C ILE A 456 4.16 15.50 -6.19
N ARG A 457 3.84 15.58 -4.89
CA ARG A 457 2.58 15.11 -4.32
C ARG A 457 1.83 16.30 -3.73
N ILE A 458 0.54 16.38 -4.02
CA ILE A 458 -0.39 17.31 -3.40
C ILE A 458 -1.43 16.47 -2.67
N HIS A 459 -1.49 16.63 -1.37
CA HIS A 459 -2.44 15.95 -0.51
C HIS A 459 -3.42 16.95 0.08
N PHE A 460 -4.69 16.60 0.00
CA PHE A 460 -5.80 17.33 0.61
C PHE A 460 -6.53 16.41 1.57
N GLU A 461 -6.79 16.88 2.78
CA GLU A 461 -7.62 16.21 3.76
C GLU A 461 -8.48 17.25 4.46
N ASP A 462 -9.80 17.05 4.47
CA ASP A 462 -10.73 17.86 5.27
C ASP A 462 -11.74 16.95 5.96
N GLY A 463 -12.03 17.25 7.20
CA GLY A 463 -12.96 16.48 8.00
C GLY A 463 -13.73 17.37 8.96
N PHE A 464 -14.96 16.99 9.26
CA PHE A 464 -15.82 17.64 10.25
C PHE A 464 -15.43 17.28 11.68
N THR A 465 -14.22 16.75 11.90
CA THR A 465 -13.70 16.55 13.23
C THR A 465 -13.00 17.81 13.70
N SER A 466 -13.43 18.35 14.85
CA SER A 466 -12.70 19.40 15.54
C SER A 466 -11.26 19.00 15.74
N PHE A 467 -10.32 19.68 15.05
CA PHE A 467 -8.92 19.53 15.35
C PHE A 467 -8.68 20.03 16.78
N HIS A 468 -8.49 19.13 17.72
CA HIS A 468 -7.95 19.53 19.00
C HIS A 468 -6.55 20.11 18.75
N LYS A 469 -6.38 21.40 19.09
CA LYS A 469 -5.06 21.98 19.24
C LYS A 469 -4.29 21.10 20.20
N ALA A 470 -3.25 20.44 19.71
CA ALA A 470 -2.20 19.97 20.58
C ALA A 470 -1.48 21.21 21.09
N GLU A 471 -1.72 21.55 22.37
CA GLU A 471 -0.91 22.52 23.10
C GLU A 471 0.53 22.00 23.28
#